data_db237182c0a5207e63ba8f8de7d0f51f
#
_entry.id   db237182c0a5207e63ba8f8de7d0f51f
#
_cell.length_a   1.000
_cell.length_b   1.000
_cell.length_c   1.000
_cell.angle_alpha   90.00
_cell.angle_beta   90.00
_cell.angle_gamma   90.00
#
_symmetry.space_group_name_H-M   'P 1'
#
loop_
_entity.id
_entity.type
_entity.pdbx_description
1 polymer ?
#
loop_
_entity_poly.entity_id
_entity_poly.type
_entity_poly.pdbx_seq_one_letter_code
_entity_poly.pdbx_strand_id
1 'polypeptide(L)'
;MVPKRGGLAERICREEWNLGVLDQSVEDIVRNGMGPIRWFPRQSPWHGLADPACYHTPDGGLVLLAEQLNHLNGRGEIWTARLAPGADLTTAEFRRWGVGSTHLSYPSPFVADGEMYLTMEACESGKLTIWRRHTGQWSPIVLMHRPAIDPTFWQDENGWWLFCTFANDGPDRNLHLFYADAVTGPWTAHPGNPVTIGEALARPAGPLFRCSDGRLIRPSQDSTRTYGGALVLNEVVCLTRTNYVERPVRRLEPTGPYGDGLHTICPIGNQTIIDSKRWAFHPIDPLRYVMAGARNYRRRMAPFKPVMFL
;
A
#
# COMPACT_ATOMS: atom_id res chain seq x y z
N MET A 1 12.34 -6.19 -11.98
CA MET A 1 12.64 -6.43 -10.56
C MET A 1 13.83 -7.36 -10.48
N VAL A 2 14.98 -6.90 -9.98
CA VAL A 2 16.15 -7.76 -9.73
C VAL A 2 15.88 -8.41 -8.38
N PRO A 3 15.83 -9.75 -8.27
CA PRO A 3 15.60 -10.39 -6.99
C PRO A 3 16.77 -10.02 -6.07
N LYS A 4 16.49 -9.34 -4.96
CA LYS A 4 17.46 -9.22 -3.85
C LYS A 4 17.81 -10.66 -3.45
N ARG A 5 19.10 -10.93 -3.18
CA ARG A 5 19.60 -12.27 -2.83
C ARG A 5 19.06 -12.64 -1.46
N GLY A 6 17.87 -13.23 -1.43
CA GLY A 6 17.28 -13.81 -0.25
C GLY A 6 17.93 -15.13 0.13
N GLY A 7 17.76 -15.53 1.38
CA GLY A 7 18.16 -16.84 1.88
C GLY A 7 17.45 -17.99 1.14
N LEU A 8 17.79 -19.24 1.47
CA LEU A 8 17.16 -20.42 0.86
C LEU A 8 15.63 -20.40 0.99
N ALA A 9 15.11 -19.90 2.11
CA ALA A 9 13.67 -19.77 2.35
C ALA A 9 12.96 -18.90 1.28
N GLU A 10 13.54 -17.77 0.90
CA GLU A 10 12.98 -16.89 -0.13
C GLU A 10 12.93 -17.53 -1.53
N ARG A 11 13.71 -18.58 -1.76
CA ARG A 11 13.76 -19.30 -3.05
C ARG A 11 12.78 -20.43 -3.15
N ILE A 12 12.33 -21.00 -2.04
CA ILE A 12 11.49 -22.21 -2.01
C ILE A 12 10.17 -21.99 -1.29
N CYS A 13 10.03 -20.88 -0.54
CA CYS A 13 8.81 -20.47 0.14
C CYS A 13 8.16 -19.29 -0.58
N ARG A 14 6.91 -19.06 -0.28
CA ARG A 14 6.17 -17.86 -0.70
C ARG A 14 5.96 -16.92 0.46
N GLU A 15 5.75 -15.66 0.15
CA GLU A 15 5.27 -14.67 1.11
C GLU A 15 3.78 -14.93 1.39
N GLU A 16 3.46 -15.26 2.62
CA GLU A 16 2.08 -15.39 3.07
C GLU A 16 1.76 -14.19 3.95
N TRP A 17 1.00 -13.25 3.39
CA TRP A 17 0.57 -12.02 4.03
C TRP A 17 -0.73 -12.22 4.79
N ASN A 18 -0.89 -11.56 5.94
CA ASN A 18 -2.13 -11.48 6.69
C ASN A 18 -2.27 -10.15 7.43
N LEU A 19 -3.50 -9.77 7.73
CA LEU A 19 -3.83 -8.58 8.49
C LEU A 19 -3.79 -8.85 9.99
N GLY A 20 -3.36 -7.84 10.75
CA GLY A 20 -3.37 -7.84 12.20
C GLY A 20 -3.94 -6.55 12.76
N VAL A 21 -4.64 -6.63 13.88
CA VAL A 21 -5.23 -5.51 14.61
C VAL A 21 -4.47 -5.28 15.89
N LEU A 22 -4.06 -4.03 16.12
CA LEU A 22 -3.57 -3.54 17.40
C LEU A 22 -4.68 -2.72 18.07
N ASP A 23 -4.99 -3.03 19.33
CA ASP A 23 -5.90 -2.22 20.16
C ASP A 23 -5.14 -0.99 20.71
N GLN A 24 -4.46 -0.28 19.81
CA GLN A 24 -3.66 0.91 20.04
C GLN A 24 -3.91 1.91 18.92
N SER A 25 -3.98 3.18 19.26
CA SER A 25 -3.94 4.25 18.27
C SER A 25 -2.58 4.28 17.58
N VAL A 26 -2.54 4.76 16.35
CA VAL A 26 -1.27 4.94 15.64
C VAL A 26 -0.33 5.90 16.38
N GLU A 27 -0.87 6.88 17.12
CA GLU A 27 -0.10 7.81 17.94
C GLU A 27 0.57 7.10 19.13
N ASP A 28 -0.13 6.15 19.77
CA ASP A 28 0.47 5.30 20.81
C ASP A 28 1.59 4.44 20.25
N ILE A 29 1.42 3.93 19.02
CA ILE A 29 2.47 3.18 18.33
C ILE A 29 3.69 4.06 18.05
N VAL A 30 3.49 5.31 17.62
CA VAL A 30 4.61 6.27 17.46
C VAL A 30 5.38 6.45 18.76
N ARG A 31 4.68 6.57 19.91
CA ARG A 31 5.29 6.81 21.21
C ARG A 31 5.93 5.56 21.82
N ASN A 32 5.22 4.44 21.79
CA ASN A 32 5.53 3.25 22.60
C ASN A 32 5.94 2.02 21.78
N GLY A 33 5.74 2.03 20.46
CA GLY A 33 5.87 0.85 19.60
C GLY A 33 4.62 -0.02 19.60
N MET A 34 4.66 -1.11 18.85
CA MET A 34 3.54 -2.04 18.71
C MET A 34 3.40 -2.94 19.94
N GLY A 35 2.17 -3.09 20.42
CA GLY A 35 1.76 -4.06 21.42
C GLY A 35 1.32 -5.39 20.82
N PRO A 36 0.50 -6.17 21.56
CA PRO A 36 -0.05 -7.44 21.08
C PRO A 36 -0.92 -7.26 19.83
N ILE A 37 -0.78 -8.20 18.90
CA ILE A 37 -1.50 -8.18 17.62
C ILE A 37 -2.55 -9.30 17.63
N ARG A 38 -3.81 -8.96 17.32
CA ARG A 38 -4.88 -9.91 17.02
C ARG A 38 -4.93 -10.12 15.51
N TRP A 39 -4.68 -11.34 15.05
CA TRP A 39 -4.61 -11.66 13.63
C TRP A 39 -5.98 -12.00 13.06
N PHE A 40 -6.23 -11.56 11.83
CA PHE A 40 -7.40 -12.02 11.06
C PHE A 40 -7.33 -13.53 10.84
N PRO A 41 -8.48 -14.20 10.77
CA PRO A 41 -8.54 -15.60 10.38
C PRO A 41 -7.89 -15.80 9.00
N ARG A 42 -7.07 -16.82 8.88
CA ARG A 42 -6.44 -17.16 7.60
C ARG A 42 -7.50 -17.50 6.56
N GLN A 43 -7.50 -16.79 5.44
CA GLN A 43 -8.52 -16.95 4.40
C GLN A 43 -8.43 -18.33 3.72
N SER A 44 -7.27 -18.67 3.22
CA SER A 44 -6.99 -19.97 2.60
C SER A 44 -5.49 -20.17 2.40
N PRO A 45 -5.03 -21.39 2.08
CA PRO A 45 -3.64 -21.60 1.68
C PRO A 45 -3.24 -20.87 0.40
N TRP A 46 -4.20 -20.43 -0.40
CA TRP A 46 -3.97 -19.88 -1.74
C TRP A 46 -4.10 -18.36 -1.81
N HIS A 47 -4.52 -17.72 -0.73
CA HIS A 47 -4.75 -16.29 -0.68
C HIS A 47 -4.12 -15.67 0.56
N GLY A 48 -3.47 -14.52 0.38
CA GLY A 48 -3.03 -13.64 1.44
C GLY A 48 -3.82 -12.35 1.43
N LEU A 49 -3.86 -11.64 2.56
CA LEU A 49 -4.40 -10.29 2.67
C LEU A 49 -3.27 -9.34 3.03
N ALA A 50 -3.17 -8.23 2.28
CA ALA A 50 -2.19 -7.18 2.45
C ALA A 50 -2.79 -5.80 2.21
N ASP A 51 -2.03 -4.75 2.42
CA ASP A 51 -2.39 -3.35 2.14
C ASP A 51 -3.74 -2.93 2.75
N PRO A 52 -3.91 -3.02 4.08
CA PRO A 52 -5.16 -2.62 4.71
C PRO A 52 -5.41 -1.11 4.57
N ALA A 53 -6.63 -0.77 4.21
CA ALA A 53 -7.13 0.59 4.21
C ALA A 53 -8.57 0.63 4.70
N CYS A 54 -9.05 1.80 5.10
CA CYS A 54 -10.43 1.91 5.57
C CYS A 54 -11.02 3.30 5.37
N TYR A 55 -12.34 3.36 5.41
CA TYR A 55 -13.08 4.61 5.55
C TYR A 55 -14.38 4.40 6.32
N HIS A 56 -14.83 5.44 7.02
CA HIS A 56 -16.13 5.43 7.69
C HIS A 56 -17.25 5.75 6.72
N THR A 57 -18.37 5.06 6.90
CA THR A 57 -19.60 5.34 6.14
C THR A 57 -20.46 6.37 6.89
N PRO A 58 -21.37 7.12 6.21
CA PRO A 58 -22.19 8.15 6.83
C PRO A 58 -23.08 7.64 7.97
N ASP A 59 -23.42 6.36 7.98
CA ASP A 59 -24.19 5.67 9.03
C ASP A 59 -23.31 5.19 10.21
N GLY A 60 -22.05 5.61 10.27
CA GLY A 60 -21.11 5.27 11.34
C GLY A 60 -20.47 3.88 11.20
N GLY A 61 -20.80 3.12 10.17
CA GLY A 61 -20.13 1.85 9.85
C GLY A 61 -18.71 2.07 9.32
N LEU A 62 -18.00 0.97 9.13
CA LEU A 62 -16.63 0.95 8.61
C LEU A 62 -16.58 0.08 7.36
N VAL A 63 -15.90 0.57 6.32
CA VAL A 63 -15.49 -0.25 5.18
C VAL A 63 -14.00 -0.49 5.26
N LEU A 64 -13.60 -1.75 5.35
CA LEU A 64 -12.22 -2.19 5.19
C LEU A 64 -11.97 -2.53 3.73
N LEU A 65 -10.77 -2.17 3.25
CA LEU A 65 -10.24 -2.58 1.96
C LEU A 65 -8.92 -3.31 2.21
N ALA A 66 -8.61 -4.27 1.35
CA ALA A 66 -7.32 -4.95 1.36
C ALA A 66 -7.00 -5.47 -0.04
N GLU A 67 -5.72 -5.65 -0.34
CA GLU A 67 -5.31 -6.52 -1.43
C GLU A 67 -5.53 -7.97 -1.02
N GLN A 68 -6.25 -8.73 -1.84
CA GLN A 68 -6.19 -10.17 -1.77
C GLN A 68 -5.21 -10.69 -2.83
N LEU A 69 -4.07 -11.19 -2.38
CA LEU A 69 -3.07 -11.78 -3.25
C LEU A 69 -3.37 -13.25 -3.51
N ASN A 70 -3.60 -13.59 -4.77
CA ASN A 70 -3.77 -14.98 -5.19
C ASN A 70 -2.39 -15.63 -5.45
N HIS A 71 -2.01 -16.56 -4.58
CA HIS A 71 -0.71 -17.23 -4.66
C HIS A 71 -0.54 -18.15 -5.87
N LEU A 72 -1.61 -18.57 -6.56
CA LEU A 72 -1.50 -19.43 -7.74
C LEU A 72 -1.05 -18.67 -8.99
N ASN A 73 -1.49 -17.43 -9.16
CA ASN A 73 -1.19 -16.62 -10.33
C ASN A 73 -0.36 -15.36 -10.04
N GLY A 74 -0.11 -15.04 -8.74
CA GLY A 74 0.63 -13.86 -8.31
C GLY A 74 -0.13 -12.55 -8.54
N ARG A 75 -1.45 -12.60 -8.62
CA ARG A 75 -2.30 -11.44 -8.90
C ARG A 75 -2.96 -10.94 -7.63
N GLY A 76 -2.88 -9.63 -7.39
CA GLY A 76 -3.63 -8.91 -6.38
C GLY A 76 -4.96 -8.41 -6.92
N GLU A 77 -5.98 -8.43 -6.07
CA GLU A 77 -7.31 -7.88 -6.33
C GLU A 77 -7.77 -7.12 -5.08
N ILE A 78 -8.49 -6.01 -5.26
CA ILE A 78 -9.05 -5.28 -4.12
C ILE A 78 -10.31 -5.98 -3.61
N TRP A 79 -10.31 -6.25 -2.32
CA TRP A 79 -11.43 -6.83 -1.60
C TRP A 79 -11.92 -5.87 -0.52
N THR A 80 -13.20 -5.90 -0.21
CA THR A 80 -13.84 -5.03 0.77
C THR A 80 -14.68 -5.82 1.75
N ALA A 81 -14.72 -5.34 3.00
CA ALA A 81 -15.64 -5.82 4.01
C ALA A 81 -16.34 -4.64 4.67
N ARG A 82 -17.65 -4.75 4.92
CA ARG A 82 -18.40 -3.76 5.67
C ARG A 82 -18.66 -4.26 7.07
N LEU A 83 -18.37 -3.43 8.05
CA LEU A 83 -18.57 -3.72 9.46
C LEU A 83 -19.56 -2.70 10.06
N ALA A 84 -20.41 -3.20 10.96
CA ALA A 84 -21.27 -2.35 11.78
C ALA A 84 -20.41 -1.51 12.78
N PRO A 85 -20.91 -0.38 13.27
CA PRO A 85 -20.23 0.38 14.32
C PRO A 85 -19.87 -0.50 15.52
N GLY A 86 -18.61 -0.43 15.97
CA GLY A 86 -18.11 -1.18 17.13
C GLY A 86 -17.91 -2.69 16.92
N ALA A 87 -18.09 -3.23 15.71
CA ALA A 87 -17.79 -4.62 15.42
C ALA A 87 -16.29 -4.92 15.54
N ASP A 88 -15.96 -6.15 15.94
CA ASP A 88 -14.57 -6.62 15.95
C ASP A 88 -14.05 -6.70 14.51
N LEU A 89 -12.96 -5.97 14.24
CA LEU A 89 -12.36 -5.86 12.91
C LEU A 89 -11.95 -7.24 12.35
N THR A 90 -11.54 -8.18 13.22
CA THR A 90 -11.09 -9.51 12.80
C THR A 90 -12.23 -10.40 12.28
N THR A 91 -13.49 -10.00 12.48
CA THR A 91 -14.67 -10.70 11.95
C THR A 91 -15.05 -10.26 10.53
N ALA A 92 -14.28 -9.40 9.90
CA ALA A 92 -14.56 -8.87 8.58
C ALA A 92 -14.63 -9.97 7.50
N GLU A 93 -15.74 -10.06 6.82
CA GLU A 93 -15.95 -10.95 5.68
C GLU A 93 -15.64 -10.18 4.39
N PHE A 94 -14.48 -10.44 3.82
CA PHE A 94 -14.04 -9.78 2.60
C PHE A 94 -14.72 -10.34 1.35
N ARG A 95 -15.13 -9.46 0.46
CA ARG A 95 -15.71 -9.77 -0.84
C ARG A 95 -15.01 -8.95 -1.92
N ARG A 96 -14.87 -9.52 -3.10
CA ARG A 96 -14.21 -8.86 -4.21
C ARG A 96 -14.87 -7.52 -4.55
N TRP A 97 -14.08 -6.47 -4.65
CA TRP A 97 -14.50 -5.19 -5.20
C TRP A 97 -14.45 -5.29 -6.74
N GLY A 98 -15.61 -5.20 -7.41
CA GLY A 98 -15.84 -5.63 -8.79
C GLY A 98 -15.12 -4.88 -9.92
N VAL A 99 -13.96 -4.28 -9.70
CA VAL A 99 -13.27 -3.44 -10.70
C VAL A 99 -11.91 -4.04 -11.08
N GLY A 100 -11.70 -4.21 -12.38
CA GLY A 100 -10.40 -4.49 -12.99
C GLY A 100 -10.12 -5.96 -13.30
N SER A 101 -9.40 -6.17 -14.41
CA SER A 101 -8.86 -7.47 -14.85
C SER A 101 -7.34 -7.57 -14.67
N THR A 102 -6.70 -6.50 -14.18
CA THR A 102 -5.26 -6.36 -13.97
C THR A 102 -4.91 -6.54 -12.49
N HIS A 103 -3.61 -6.63 -12.17
CA HIS A 103 -3.16 -6.61 -10.79
C HIS A 103 -3.51 -5.26 -10.15
N LEU A 104 -4.13 -5.30 -8.97
CA LEU A 104 -4.48 -4.15 -8.15
C LEU A 104 -4.01 -4.37 -6.72
N SER A 105 -3.35 -3.37 -6.13
CA SER A 105 -2.84 -3.37 -4.75
C SER A 105 -2.98 -1.98 -4.13
N TYR A 106 -2.63 -1.86 -2.88
CA TYR A 106 -2.54 -0.60 -2.13
C TYR A 106 -3.76 0.30 -2.29
N PRO A 107 -4.96 -0.14 -1.88
CA PRO A 107 -6.14 0.72 -1.90
C PRO A 107 -5.95 1.89 -0.92
N SER A 108 -6.16 3.11 -1.38
CA SER A 108 -6.02 4.32 -0.57
C SER A 108 -7.26 5.19 -0.72
N PRO A 109 -8.27 5.05 0.17
CA PRO A 109 -9.46 5.89 0.19
C PRO A 109 -9.13 7.24 0.85
N PHE A 110 -9.75 8.31 0.35
CA PHE A 110 -9.65 9.66 0.94
C PHE A 110 -10.88 10.49 0.59
N VAL A 111 -11.08 11.59 1.32
CA VAL A 111 -12.18 12.53 1.09
C VAL A 111 -11.64 13.83 0.52
N ALA A 112 -12.26 14.35 -0.52
CA ALA A 112 -12.00 15.67 -1.10
C ALA A 112 -13.33 16.35 -1.41
N ASP A 113 -13.47 17.61 -1.02
CA ASP A 113 -14.68 18.43 -1.25
C ASP A 113 -15.99 17.74 -0.83
N GLY A 114 -15.94 16.98 0.27
CA GLY A 114 -17.08 16.21 0.79
C GLY A 114 -17.41 14.93 0.02
N GLU A 115 -16.66 14.58 -0.99
CA GLU A 115 -16.83 13.36 -1.79
C GLU A 115 -15.75 12.31 -1.46
N MET A 116 -16.13 11.04 -1.55
CA MET A 116 -15.21 9.92 -1.37
C MET A 116 -14.46 9.62 -2.66
N TYR A 117 -13.16 9.50 -2.53
CA TYR A 117 -12.27 9.03 -3.59
C TYR A 117 -11.54 7.76 -3.15
N LEU A 118 -11.12 6.98 -4.12
CA LEU A 118 -10.28 5.80 -3.94
C LEU A 118 -9.20 5.80 -5.02
N THR A 119 -7.97 5.63 -4.63
CA THR A 119 -6.90 5.24 -5.57
C THR A 119 -6.38 3.86 -5.22
N MET A 120 -5.68 3.24 -6.16
CA MET A 120 -4.99 1.97 -5.98
C MET A 120 -3.81 1.88 -6.93
N GLU A 121 -2.81 1.11 -6.57
CA GLU A 121 -1.75 0.75 -7.50
C GLU A 121 -2.33 -0.11 -8.62
N ALA A 122 -2.07 0.29 -9.86
CA ALA A 122 -2.50 -0.39 -11.07
C ALA A 122 -1.44 -0.24 -12.16
N CYS A 123 -0.21 -0.71 -11.90
CA CYS A 123 0.95 -0.50 -12.78
C CYS A 123 0.73 -0.97 -14.21
N GLU A 124 -0.01 -2.07 -14.42
CA GLU A 124 -0.32 -2.60 -15.75
C GLU A 124 -1.22 -1.66 -16.59
N SER A 125 -1.94 -0.73 -15.94
CA SER A 125 -2.81 0.24 -16.63
C SER A 125 -2.04 1.33 -17.38
N GLY A 126 -0.76 1.54 -17.01
CA GLY A 126 0.05 2.65 -17.53
C GLY A 126 -0.35 4.03 -17.01
N LYS A 127 -1.26 4.12 -16.05
CA LYS A 127 -1.86 5.37 -15.56
C LYS A 127 -2.00 5.38 -14.05
N LEU A 128 -1.94 6.58 -13.45
CA LEU A 128 -2.47 6.83 -12.12
C LEU A 128 -3.90 7.31 -12.26
N THR A 129 -4.83 6.60 -11.64
CA THR A 129 -6.27 6.89 -11.67
C THR A 129 -6.82 6.99 -10.26
N ILE A 130 -7.62 8.00 -9.99
CA ILE A 130 -8.49 8.05 -8.82
C ILE A 130 -9.92 7.71 -9.24
N TRP A 131 -10.66 7.11 -8.32
CA TRP A 131 -12.06 6.77 -8.51
C TRP A 131 -12.91 7.63 -7.59
N ARG A 132 -13.77 8.46 -8.16
CA ARG A 132 -14.70 9.31 -7.41
C ARG A 132 -16.00 8.56 -7.20
N ARG A 133 -16.51 8.57 -5.97
CA ARG A 133 -17.81 7.99 -5.63
C ARG A 133 -18.89 9.07 -5.68
N HIS A 134 -19.78 8.96 -6.64
CA HIS A 134 -20.93 9.86 -6.77
C HIS A 134 -22.23 9.04 -6.86
N THR A 135 -23.27 9.37 -6.06
CA THR A 135 -24.55 8.64 -5.98
C THR A 135 -24.39 7.10 -5.85
N GLY A 136 -23.36 6.67 -5.12
CA GLY A 136 -23.07 5.23 -4.90
C GLY A 136 -22.27 4.54 -6.00
N GLN A 137 -22.02 5.21 -7.12
CA GLN A 137 -21.23 4.68 -8.24
C GLN A 137 -19.81 5.24 -8.25
N TRP A 138 -18.86 4.45 -8.73
CA TRP A 138 -17.45 4.83 -8.88
C TRP A 138 -17.15 5.22 -10.32
N SER A 139 -16.58 6.42 -10.51
CA SER A 139 -16.18 6.95 -11.82
C SER A 139 -14.67 7.23 -11.84
N PRO A 140 -13.92 6.77 -12.85
CA PRO A 140 -12.49 6.98 -12.94
C PRO A 140 -12.13 8.39 -13.42
N ILE A 141 -11.06 8.95 -12.83
CA ILE A 141 -10.41 10.19 -13.25
C ILE A 141 -8.92 9.90 -13.41
N VAL A 142 -8.38 10.06 -14.60
CA VAL A 142 -6.95 9.86 -14.85
C VAL A 142 -6.19 11.12 -14.44
N LEU A 143 -5.26 10.98 -13.50
CA LEU A 143 -4.41 12.07 -13.03
C LEU A 143 -3.11 12.18 -13.81
N MET A 144 -2.50 11.06 -14.16
CA MET A 144 -1.22 11.00 -14.88
C MET A 144 -1.18 9.81 -15.83
N HIS A 145 -0.52 9.96 -16.98
CA HIS A 145 -0.17 8.86 -17.89
C HIS A 145 1.18 8.21 -17.50
N ARG A 146 1.34 7.99 -16.20
CA ARG A 146 2.46 7.29 -15.58
C ARG A 146 1.91 6.51 -14.39
N PRO A 147 2.13 5.18 -14.31
CA PRO A 147 1.61 4.39 -13.20
C PRO A 147 2.45 4.64 -11.95
N ALA A 148 1.79 5.06 -10.87
CA ALA A 148 2.41 5.24 -9.57
C ALA A 148 2.31 3.96 -8.74
N ILE A 149 3.33 3.71 -7.93
CA ILE A 149 3.39 2.66 -6.92
C ILE A 149 3.06 3.29 -5.57
N ASP A 150 2.17 2.64 -4.82
CA ASP A 150 1.69 3.04 -3.49
C ASP A 150 1.27 4.52 -3.40
N PRO A 151 0.41 5.03 -4.32
CA PRO A 151 0.02 6.43 -4.36
C PRO A 151 -0.74 6.83 -3.09
N THR A 152 -0.18 7.76 -2.34
CA THR A 152 -0.71 8.23 -1.05
C THR A 152 -1.00 9.72 -1.12
N PHE A 153 -2.25 10.09 -0.86
CA PHE A 153 -2.71 11.48 -0.89
C PHE A 153 -2.73 12.09 0.50
N TRP A 154 -2.41 13.37 0.55
CA TRP A 154 -2.51 14.21 1.75
C TRP A 154 -3.04 15.59 1.37
N GLN A 155 -3.86 16.19 2.23
CA GLN A 155 -4.33 17.56 2.08
C GLN A 155 -3.95 18.40 3.31
N ASP A 156 -3.45 19.60 3.06
CA ASP A 156 -3.24 20.64 4.08
C ASP A 156 -3.69 22.01 3.55
N GLU A 157 -3.36 23.08 4.27
CA GLU A 157 -3.68 24.46 3.89
C GLU A 157 -3.02 24.92 2.57
N ASN A 158 -1.97 24.24 2.12
CA ASN A 158 -1.23 24.55 0.88
C ASN A 158 -1.78 23.80 -0.35
N GLY A 159 -2.79 22.94 -0.16
CA GLY A 159 -3.43 22.14 -1.20
C GLY A 159 -3.25 20.65 -1.06
N TRP A 160 -3.21 19.96 -2.18
CA TRP A 160 -3.09 18.51 -2.25
C TRP A 160 -1.66 18.09 -2.52
N TRP A 161 -1.25 17.00 -1.86
CA TRP A 161 0.03 16.34 -2.00
C TRP A 161 -0.16 14.90 -2.42
N LEU A 162 0.70 14.41 -3.30
CA LEU A 162 0.75 13.01 -3.72
C LEU A 162 2.17 12.49 -3.53
N PHE A 163 2.30 11.49 -2.68
CA PHE A 163 3.53 10.72 -2.44
C PHE A 163 3.45 9.40 -3.19
N CYS A 164 4.45 9.05 -3.96
CA CYS A 164 4.50 7.76 -4.66
C CYS A 164 5.93 7.41 -5.09
N THR A 165 6.13 6.17 -5.50
CA THR A 165 7.32 5.73 -6.24
C THR A 165 6.93 5.28 -7.64
N PHE A 166 7.92 4.93 -8.49
CA PHE A 166 7.67 4.50 -9.87
C PHE A 166 8.48 3.27 -10.23
N ALA A 167 7.89 2.32 -10.96
CA ALA A 167 8.50 1.03 -11.30
C ALA A 167 9.85 1.14 -12.03
N ASN A 168 10.00 2.16 -12.88
CA ASN A 168 11.19 2.36 -13.71
C ASN A 168 12.17 3.39 -13.12
N ASP A 169 11.96 3.79 -11.86
CA ASP A 169 12.73 4.84 -11.21
C ASP A 169 13.00 4.50 -9.73
N GLY A 170 13.56 3.32 -9.48
CA GLY A 170 13.87 2.85 -8.14
C GLY A 170 12.64 2.70 -7.25
N PRO A 171 11.76 1.72 -7.49
CA PRO A 171 10.45 1.59 -6.83
C PRO A 171 10.51 1.51 -5.31
N ASP A 172 11.61 1.02 -4.75
CA ASP A 172 11.83 0.95 -3.30
C ASP A 172 12.78 2.04 -2.79
N ARG A 173 13.26 2.96 -3.68
CA ARG A 173 14.36 3.87 -3.33
C ARG A 173 14.08 5.34 -3.55
N ASN A 174 13.22 5.71 -4.51
CA ASN A 174 13.05 7.09 -4.94
C ASN A 174 11.62 7.54 -4.67
N LEU A 175 11.43 8.29 -3.57
CA LEU A 175 10.14 8.91 -3.27
C LEU A 175 9.95 10.15 -4.13
N HIS A 176 8.85 10.19 -4.84
CA HIS A 176 8.40 11.37 -5.58
C HIS A 176 7.23 12.05 -4.90
N LEU A 177 7.25 13.37 -4.95
CA LEU A 177 6.22 14.24 -4.41
C LEU A 177 5.65 15.11 -5.52
N PHE A 178 4.34 15.25 -5.53
CA PHE A 178 3.61 16.15 -6.43
C PHE A 178 2.65 16.99 -5.61
N TYR A 179 2.26 18.16 -6.13
CA TYR A 179 1.27 19.03 -5.50
C TYR A 179 0.26 19.56 -6.52
N ALA A 180 -0.92 19.91 -6.05
CA ALA A 180 -2.01 20.50 -6.83
C ALA A 180 -2.93 21.34 -5.94
N ASP A 181 -3.63 22.30 -6.52
CA ASP A 181 -4.67 23.07 -5.78
C ASP A 181 -5.98 22.27 -5.64
N ALA A 182 -6.25 21.37 -6.57
CA ALA A 182 -7.40 20.46 -6.53
C ALA A 182 -6.95 19.01 -6.72
N VAL A 183 -7.67 18.06 -6.12
CA VAL A 183 -7.33 16.63 -6.20
C VAL A 183 -7.33 16.08 -7.63
N THR A 184 -8.13 16.67 -8.50
CA THR A 184 -8.17 16.33 -9.93
C THR A 184 -7.03 16.95 -10.74
N GLY A 185 -6.18 17.77 -10.11
CA GLY A 185 -5.05 18.43 -10.73
C GLY A 185 -5.35 19.80 -11.32
N PRO A 186 -4.47 20.35 -12.15
CA PRO A 186 -3.24 19.71 -12.65
C PRO A 186 -2.18 19.47 -11.56
N TRP A 187 -1.51 18.33 -11.62
CA TRP A 187 -0.46 17.94 -10.68
C TRP A 187 0.91 18.44 -11.15
N THR A 188 1.63 19.11 -10.28
CA THR A 188 2.99 19.64 -10.53
C THR A 188 4.00 18.81 -9.74
N ALA A 189 5.06 18.38 -10.40
CA ALA A 189 6.16 17.68 -9.74
C ALA A 189 6.92 18.62 -8.81
N HIS A 190 7.25 18.17 -7.60
CA HIS A 190 8.07 18.91 -6.67
C HIS A 190 9.49 19.10 -7.25
N PRO A 191 10.07 20.30 -7.17
CA PRO A 191 11.37 20.58 -7.79
C PRO A 191 12.53 19.76 -7.20
N GLY A 192 12.41 19.29 -5.96
CA GLY A 192 13.39 18.44 -5.27
C GLY A 192 13.25 16.95 -5.56
N ASN A 193 12.41 16.52 -6.49
CA ASN A 193 12.23 15.09 -6.77
C ASN A 193 13.50 14.40 -7.30
N PRO A 194 13.80 13.18 -6.82
CA PRO A 194 13.14 12.46 -5.73
C PRO A 194 13.44 13.12 -4.36
N VAL A 195 12.38 13.37 -3.57
CA VAL A 195 12.47 14.10 -2.29
C VAL A 195 13.09 13.27 -1.15
N THR A 196 13.05 11.94 -1.25
CA THR A 196 13.72 11.00 -0.34
C THR A 196 14.33 9.88 -1.16
N ILE A 197 15.58 9.53 -0.85
CA ILE A 197 16.31 8.45 -1.52
C ILE A 197 16.77 7.43 -0.47
N GLY A 198 16.35 6.19 -0.62
CA GLY A 198 16.77 5.08 0.25
C GLY A 198 15.71 3.99 0.39
N GLU A 199 16.16 2.74 0.43
CA GLU A 199 15.28 1.56 0.50
C GLU A 199 14.53 1.42 1.82
N ALA A 200 14.94 2.16 2.85
CA ALA A 200 14.28 2.16 4.16
C ALA A 200 13.20 3.24 4.28
N LEU A 201 13.20 4.25 3.41
CA LEU A 201 12.43 5.47 3.67
C LEU A 201 11.55 5.91 2.50
N ALA A 202 11.82 5.44 1.27
CA ALA A 202 11.17 6.03 0.10
C ALA A 202 9.74 5.53 -0.12
N ARG A 203 9.52 4.21 -0.15
CA ARG A 203 8.25 3.62 -0.56
C ARG A 203 7.14 3.89 0.47
N PRO A 204 5.97 4.44 0.09
CA PRO A 204 4.85 4.67 1.01
C PRO A 204 4.36 3.39 1.67
N ALA A 205 3.78 3.50 2.87
CA ALA A 205 3.37 2.38 3.70
C ALA A 205 2.03 2.60 4.42
N GLY A 206 1.14 3.35 3.82
CA GLY A 206 -0.17 3.72 4.38
C GLY A 206 -0.38 5.24 4.40
N PRO A 207 -1.53 5.71 4.87
CA PRO A 207 -1.87 7.14 4.89
C PRO A 207 -0.96 7.93 5.83
N LEU A 208 -0.70 9.19 5.47
CA LEU A 208 -0.14 10.13 6.43
C LEU A 208 -1.18 10.42 7.54
N PHE A 209 -0.71 10.71 8.72
CA PHE A 209 -1.56 11.08 9.84
C PHE A 209 -0.91 12.15 10.73
N ARG A 210 -1.74 12.95 11.39
CA ARG A 210 -1.30 13.99 12.31
C ARG A 210 -1.49 13.52 13.75
N CYS A 211 -0.44 13.59 14.54
CA CYS A 211 -0.49 13.35 15.99
C CYS A 211 -1.16 14.53 16.73
N SER A 212 -1.61 14.30 17.96
CA SER A 212 -2.22 15.31 18.80
C SER A 212 -1.27 16.47 19.16
N ASP A 213 0.05 16.21 19.10
CA ASP A 213 1.10 17.23 19.29
C ASP A 213 1.41 18.04 18.02
N GLY A 214 0.66 17.82 16.94
CA GLY A 214 0.76 18.53 15.67
C GLY A 214 1.74 17.92 14.68
N ARG A 215 2.57 16.94 15.04
CA ARG A 215 3.50 16.28 14.12
C ARG A 215 2.75 15.55 13.00
N LEU A 216 3.20 15.74 11.77
CA LEU A 216 2.74 14.98 10.62
C LEU A 216 3.67 13.78 10.44
N ILE A 217 3.09 12.58 10.42
CA ILE A 217 3.83 11.32 10.26
C ILE A 217 3.51 10.69 8.92
N ARG A 218 4.56 10.30 8.20
CA ARG A 218 4.50 9.53 6.96
C ARG A 218 5.09 8.13 7.19
N PRO A 219 4.29 7.07 7.08
CA PRO A 219 4.81 5.71 7.07
C PRO A 219 5.58 5.41 5.79
N SER A 220 6.68 4.65 5.91
CA SER A 220 7.43 4.10 4.79
C SER A 220 7.81 2.64 5.01
N GLN A 221 7.97 1.91 3.91
CA GLN A 221 8.47 0.55 3.91
C GLN A 221 10.00 0.54 4.02
N ASP A 222 10.54 -0.28 4.92
CA ASP A 222 11.96 -0.62 4.89
C ASP A 222 12.15 -1.94 4.14
N SER A 223 12.63 -1.82 2.92
CA SER A 223 12.93 -2.95 2.04
C SER A 223 14.42 -3.27 1.95
N THR A 224 15.24 -2.83 2.92
CA THR A 224 16.71 -3.04 2.92
C THR A 224 17.08 -4.52 3.03
N ARG A 225 16.38 -5.30 3.84
CA ARG A 225 16.59 -6.73 4.02
C ARG A 225 15.81 -7.57 3.02
N THR A 226 14.51 -7.34 2.97
CA THR A 226 13.53 -8.02 2.11
C THR A 226 12.42 -7.03 1.76
N TYR A 227 11.67 -7.30 0.73
CA TYR A 227 10.49 -6.50 0.39
C TYR A 227 9.54 -6.39 1.60
N GLY A 228 9.17 -5.16 1.98
CA GLY A 228 8.30 -4.93 3.13
C GLY A 228 8.84 -5.57 4.41
N GLY A 229 10.14 -5.44 4.69
CA GLY A 229 10.80 -6.09 5.83
C GLY A 229 10.47 -5.47 7.17
N ALA A 230 10.16 -4.18 7.20
CA ALA A 230 9.76 -3.42 8.39
C ALA A 230 9.07 -2.11 7.97
N LEU A 231 8.45 -1.40 8.93
CA LEU A 231 7.94 -0.04 8.74
C LEU A 231 8.85 0.98 9.41
N VAL A 232 8.96 2.15 8.80
CA VAL A 232 9.54 3.34 9.41
C VAL A 232 8.49 4.45 9.45
N LEU A 233 8.28 5.02 10.61
CA LEU A 233 7.44 6.19 10.81
C LEU A 233 8.34 7.43 10.75
N ASN A 234 8.09 8.31 9.79
CA ASN A 234 8.89 9.51 9.54
C ASN A 234 8.09 10.75 9.91
N GLU A 235 8.65 11.64 10.70
CA GLU A 235 8.09 12.96 10.92
C GLU A 235 8.41 13.84 9.71
N VAL A 236 7.37 14.37 9.08
CA VAL A 236 7.49 15.38 8.03
C VAL A 236 7.69 16.74 8.70
N VAL A 237 8.93 17.22 8.70
CA VAL A 237 9.35 18.46 9.37
C VAL A 237 9.03 19.69 8.53
N CYS A 238 9.13 19.54 7.19
CA CYS A 238 8.81 20.60 6.25
C CYS A 238 8.12 19.99 5.02
N LEU A 239 6.99 20.58 4.65
CA LEU A 239 6.22 20.23 3.45
C LEU A 239 5.74 21.52 2.80
N THR A 240 6.45 21.96 1.78
CA THR A 240 6.11 23.13 0.96
C THR A 240 6.28 22.79 -0.52
N ARG A 241 5.80 23.63 -1.41
CA ARG A 241 5.94 23.40 -2.88
C ARG A 241 7.39 23.46 -3.38
N THR A 242 8.33 23.89 -2.54
CA THR A 242 9.75 24.02 -2.92
C THR A 242 10.70 23.29 -1.98
N ASN A 243 10.25 22.88 -0.79
CA ASN A 243 11.10 22.22 0.20
C ASN A 243 10.36 21.08 0.88
N TYR A 244 11.04 19.95 1.01
CA TYR A 244 10.59 18.75 1.74
C TYR A 244 11.70 18.26 2.65
N VAL A 245 11.36 18.06 3.94
CA VAL A 245 12.28 17.49 4.93
C VAL A 245 11.51 16.52 5.80
N GLU A 246 12.01 15.32 5.97
CA GLU A 246 11.50 14.33 6.91
C GLU A 246 12.64 13.72 7.73
N ARG A 247 12.30 13.13 8.88
CA ARG A 247 13.24 12.38 9.73
C ARG A 247 12.56 11.15 10.30
N PRO A 248 13.23 9.99 10.38
CA PRO A 248 12.68 8.80 11.02
C PRO A 248 12.54 9.05 12.52
N VAL A 249 11.38 8.68 13.08
CA VAL A 249 11.09 8.80 14.52
C VAL A 249 10.90 7.44 15.17
N ARG A 250 10.46 6.43 14.39
CA ARG A 250 10.29 5.07 14.90
C ARG A 250 10.42 4.04 13.79
N ARG A 251 11.11 2.95 14.08
CA ARG A 251 11.10 1.74 13.27
C ARG A 251 10.24 0.68 13.97
N LEU A 252 9.38 0.01 13.22
CA LEU A 252 8.50 -1.05 13.67
C LEU A 252 8.95 -2.35 13.01
N GLU A 253 9.33 -3.33 13.86
CA GLU A 253 9.73 -4.66 13.40
C GLU A 253 8.53 -5.60 13.36
N PRO A 254 8.45 -6.51 12.38
CA PRO A 254 7.43 -7.55 12.37
C PRO A 254 7.60 -8.49 13.57
N THR A 255 6.48 -8.95 14.14
CA THR A 255 6.46 -9.81 15.32
C THR A 255 5.42 -10.92 15.20
N GLY A 256 5.50 -11.93 16.10
CA GLY A 256 4.52 -13.00 16.18
C GLY A 256 4.61 -14.00 15.01
N PRO A 257 3.49 -14.64 14.64
CA PRO A 257 3.48 -15.71 13.63
C PRO A 257 3.75 -15.24 12.20
N TYR A 258 3.68 -13.91 11.94
CA TYR A 258 4.00 -13.26 10.68
C TYR A 258 5.22 -12.34 10.85
N GLY A 259 6.32 -12.90 11.40
CA GLY A 259 7.51 -12.16 11.83
C GLY A 259 8.56 -11.90 10.75
N ASP A 260 8.26 -12.12 9.46
CA ASP A 260 9.25 -12.02 8.39
C ASP A 260 9.14 -10.72 7.58
N GLY A 261 8.09 -9.92 7.79
CA GLY A 261 7.91 -8.61 7.17
C GLY A 261 6.66 -7.89 7.66
N LEU A 262 6.63 -6.57 7.43
CA LEU A 262 5.57 -5.63 7.84
C LEU A 262 5.66 -4.44 6.90
N HIS A 263 4.63 -4.14 6.10
CA HIS A 263 4.81 -3.12 5.08
C HIS A 263 3.72 -2.05 4.98
N THR A 264 2.55 -2.23 5.61
CA THR A 264 1.48 -1.22 5.57
C THR A 264 0.82 -1.06 6.93
N ILE A 265 0.45 0.19 7.25
CA ILE A 265 -0.25 0.56 8.48
C ILE A 265 -1.47 1.44 8.16
N CYS A 266 -2.61 1.12 8.75
CA CYS A 266 -3.87 1.84 8.58
C CYS A 266 -4.46 2.23 9.94
N PRO A 267 -4.48 3.53 10.31
CA PRO A 267 -5.13 4.01 11.52
C PRO A 267 -6.65 3.90 11.46
N ILE A 268 -7.28 3.47 12.56
CA ILE A 268 -8.74 3.42 12.71
C ILE A 268 -9.11 3.89 14.13
N GLY A 269 -9.26 5.18 14.33
CA GLY A 269 -9.56 5.72 15.67
C GLY A 269 -8.54 5.27 16.71
N ASN A 270 -9.00 4.52 17.73
CA ASN A 270 -8.14 3.99 18.80
C ASN A 270 -7.51 2.61 18.46
N GLN A 271 -7.71 2.13 17.26
CA GLN A 271 -7.11 0.88 16.76
C GLN A 271 -6.25 1.16 15.54
N THR A 272 -5.41 0.20 15.22
CA THR A 272 -4.56 0.24 14.02
C THR A 272 -4.56 -1.11 13.37
N ILE A 273 -4.76 -1.17 12.05
CA ILE A 273 -4.54 -2.38 11.25
C ILE A 273 -3.17 -2.29 10.61
N ILE A 274 -2.49 -3.41 10.59
CA ILE A 274 -1.24 -3.63 9.86
C ILE A 274 -1.38 -4.85 8.96
N ASP A 275 -0.49 -5.00 8.02
CA ASP A 275 -0.22 -6.29 7.41
C ASP A 275 1.17 -6.79 7.78
N SER A 276 1.31 -8.09 7.84
CA SER A 276 2.60 -8.74 8.06
C SER A 276 2.69 -10.04 7.29
N LYS A 277 3.92 -10.47 7.01
CA LYS A 277 4.17 -11.70 6.27
C LYS A 277 4.99 -12.70 7.04
N ARG A 278 4.86 -13.96 6.60
CA ARG A 278 5.80 -15.04 6.91
C ARG A 278 6.21 -15.78 5.66
N TRP A 279 7.36 -16.42 5.71
CA TRP A 279 7.74 -17.38 4.67
C TRP A 279 7.04 -18.71 4.92
N ALA A 280 6.21 -19.11 3.98
CA ALA A 280 5.45 -20.36 4.05
C ALA A 280 5.83 -21.29 2.89
N PHE A 281 6.23 -22.51 3.23
CA PHE A 281 6.48 -23.55 2.23
C PHE A 281 5.17 -24.21 1.82
N HIS A 282 4.98 -24.38 0.51
CA HIS A 282 3.93 -25.21 -0.04
C HIS A 282 4.51 -26.13 -1.12
N PRO A 283 4.15 -27.44 -1.18
CA PRO A 283 4.78 -28.41 -2.09
C PRO A 283 4.77 -28.02 -3.57
N ILE A 284 3.83 -27.19 -4.00
CA ILE A 284 3.70 -26.72 -5.40
C ILE A 284 4.57 -25.47 -5.68
N ASP A 285 5.10 -24.79 -4.67
CA ASP A 285 5.87 -23.56 -4.87
C ASP A 285 7.16 -23.77 -5.70
N PRO A 286 7.94 -24.85 -5.54
CA PRO A 286 9.09 -25.10 -6.40
C PRO A 286 8.73 -25.20 -7.90
N LEU A 287 7.60 -25.85 -8.22
CA LEU A 287 7.11 -25.97 -9.60
C LEU A 287 6.71 -24.59 -10.17
N ARG A 288 6.11 -23.73 -9.36
CA ARG A 288 5.74 -22.34 -9.74
C ARG A 288 6.97 -21.50 -10.06
N TYR A 289 8.07 -21.63 -9.32
CA TYR A 289 9.33 -20.95 -9.62
C TYR A 289 9.88 -21.33 -10.99
N VAL A 290 9.87 -22.63 -11.30
CA VAL A 290 10.28 -23.12 -12.63
C VAL A 290 9.38 -22.55 -13.72
N MET A 291 8.06 -22.53 -13.52
CA MET A 291 7.10 -22.00 -14.49
C MET A 291 7.20 -20.46 -14.63
N ALA A 292 7.43 -19.73 -13.54
CA ALA A 292 7.63 -18.29 -13.58
C ALA A 292 8.93 -17.92 -14.30
N GLY A 293 10.02 -18.66 -14.05
CA GLY A 293 11.27 -18.55 -14.81
C GLY A 293 11.07 -18.76 -16.30
N ALA A 294 10.33 -19.79 -16.70
CA ALA A 294 10.01 -20.07 -18.10
C ALA A 294 9.12 -18.96 -18.74
N ARG A 295 8.15 -18.40 -18.02
CA ARG A 295 7.33 -17.27 -18.49
C ARG A 295 8.15 -15.99 -18.66
N ASN A 296 9.02 -15.67 -17.72
CA ASN A 296 9.90 -14.50 -17.79
C ASN A 296 10.91 -14.65 -18.94
N TYR A 297 11.43 -15.85 -19.17
CA TYR A 297 12.27 -16.14 -20.33
C TYR A 297 11.51 -15.93 -21.65
N ARG A 298 10.28 -16.46 -21.76
CA ARG A 298 9.44 -16.26 -22.96
C ARG A 298 9.05 -14.79 -23.18
N ARG A 299 8.76 -14.02 -22.11
CA ARG A 299 8.48 -12.57 -22.21
C ARG A 299 9.69 -11.78 -22.69
N ARG A 300 10.91 -12.15 -22.27
CA ARG A 300 12.16 -11.52 -22.75
C ARG A 300 12.49 -11.84 -24.20
N MET A 301 12.04 -12.99 -24.69
CA MET A 301 12.28 -13.44 -26.07
C MET A 301 11.12 -13.11 -27.03
N ALA A 302 9.99 -12.63 -26.53
CA ALA A 302 8.88 -12.21 -27.39
C ALA A 302 9.22 -10.88 -28.08
N PRO A 303 9.10 -10.76 -29.40
CA PRO A 303 9.28 -9.49 -30.08
C PRO A 303 8.24 -8.48 -29.61
N PHE A 304 8.68 -7.24 -29.44
CA PHE A 304 7.84 -6.09 -29.06
C PHE A 304 6.68 -5.98 -30.07
N LYS A 305 5.45 -6.26 -29.64
CA LYS A 305 4.26 -5.99 -30.44
C LYS A 305 3.82 -4.54 -30.18
N PRO A 306 3.85 -3.66 -31.16
CA PRO A 306 3.29 -2.33 -31.00
C PRO A 306 1.80 -2.45 -30.70
N VAL A 307 1.33 -1.72 -29.69
CA VAL A 307 -0.09 -1.61 -29.39
C VAL A 307 -0.73 -0.75 -30.47
N MET A 308 -1.53 -1.37 -31.35
CA MET A 308 -2.40 -0.62 -32.26
C MET A 308 -3.61 -0.15 -31.44
N PHE A 309 -3.82 1.16 -31.42
CA PHE A 309 -5.06 1.77 -30.97
C PHE A 309 -6.07 1.66 -32.11
N LEU A 310 -7.21 1.01 -31.87
CA LEU A 310 -8.44 1.16 -32.62
C LEU A 310 -9.36 2.10 -31.87
#